data_9507292cb6b4d02472bb769c87a7cbac
#
_entry.id   9507292cb6b4d02472bb769c87a7cbac
#
_cell.length_a   1.000
_cell.length_b   1.000
_cell.length_c   1.000
_cell.angle_alpha   90.00
_cell.angle_beta   90.00
_cell.angle_gamma   90.00
#
_symmetry.space_group_name_H-M   'P 1'
#
loop_
_entity.id
_entity.type
_entity.pdbx_description
1 polymer ?
#
loop_
_entity_poly.entity_id
_entity_poly.type
_entity_poly.pdbx_seq_one_letter_code
_entity_poly.pdbx_strand_id
1 'polypeptide(L)'
;VAGYTLALLVFLPVAGPLAAQKPADSVAAPRFISPATVPLRAAGSASVRTAPDGAVTGTINTAATVIPLARERGWVRVRMEGWVRESELLPVDSTLRVALSAADLRADPEASKGKLVRWKVEVLSLQRADALRRDLAQGEPYLLARGPVGENAMLYLALPAALVNDARAISPLTIVQITARVRTGRSAPTNVPILDIETLSIP
;
A
#
# COMPACT_ATOMS: atom_id res chain seq x y z
N VAL A 1 -78.06 5.50 34.74
CA VAL A 1 -76.91 6.34 34.95
C VAL A 1 -75.87 5.46 35.68
N ALA A 2 -74.90 4.92 34.92
CA ALA A 2 -73.86 4.01 35.40
C ALA A 2 -72.57 4.79 35.65
N GLY A 3 -72.13 4.78 36.92
CA GLY A 3 -70.85 5.37 37.31
C GLY A 3 -69.74 4.31 37.21
N TYR A 4 -68.73 4.64 36.43
CA TYR A 4 -67.47 3.83 36.36
C TYR A 4 -66.46 4.38 37.35
N THR A 5 -66.12 3.56 38.34
CA THR A 5 -65.07 3.85 39.33
C THR A 5 -63.75 3.37 38.72
N LEU A 6 -62.82 4.32 38.44
CA LEU A 6 -61.48 4.06 37.92
C LEU A 6 -60.57 3.74 39.13
N ALA A 7 -60.11 2.51 39.22
CA ALA A 7 -59.13 2.08 40.19
C ALA A 7 -57.72 2.39 39.67
N LEU A 8 -57.01 3.32 40.34
CA LEU A 8 -55.63 3.68 40.06
C LEU A 8 -54.69 2.67 40.74
N LEU A 9 -54.08 1.81 39.97
CA LEU A 9 -53.08 0.84 40.47
C LEU A 9 -51.70 1.59 40.49
N VAL A 10 -51.25 1.89 41.72
CA VAL A 10 -49.90 2.47 41.91
C VAL A 10 -48.89 1.33 41.92
N PHE A 11 -48.05 1.26 40.89
CA PHE A 11 -46.89 0.40 40.90
C PHE A 11 -45.73 1.09 41.60
N LEU A 12 -45.31 0.56 42.75
CA LEU A 12 -44.06 0.90 43.43
C LEU A 12 -42.91 0.14 42.76
N PRO A 13 -41.84 0.79 42.32
CA PRO A 13 -40.66 0.05 41.87
C PRO A 13 -39.87 -0.48 43.07
N VAL A 14 -39.73 -1.78 43.15
CA VAL A 14 -38.80 -2.44 44.06
C VAL A 14 -37.40 -2.20 43.58
N ALA A 15 -36.64 -1.37 44.27
CA ALA A 15 -35.22 -1.18 44.06
C ALA A 15 -34.47 -2.43 44.60
N GLY A 16 -34.09 -3.34 43.71
CA GLY A 16 -33.13 -4.41 44.01
C GLY A 16 -31.71 -3.84 44.19
N PRO A 17 -30.88 -4.44 45.05
CA PRO A 17 -29.52 -3.98 45.28
C PRO A 17 -28.71 -4.13 43.98
N LEU A 18 -28.11 -3.00 43.58
CA LEU A 18 -27.13 -2.95 42.49
C LEU A 18 -25.90 -3.80 42.94
N ALA A 19 -25.81 -5.01 42.44
CA ALA A 19 -24.59 -5.80 42.60
C ALA A 19 -23.48 -5.08 41.83
N ALA A 20 -22.51 -4.54 42.60
CA ALA A 20 -21.29 -3.97 42.03
C ALA A 20 -20.61 -5.03 41.15
N GLN A 21 -20.73 -4.89 39.85
CA GLN A 21 -19.93 -5.67 38.89
C GLN A 21 -18.47 -5.28 39.10
N LYS A 22 -17.71 -6.21 39.66
CA LYS A 22 -16.26 -6.19 39.67
C LYS A 22 -15.81 -5.92 38.23
N PRO A 23 -14.93 -4.92 37.97
CA PRO A 23 -14.41 -4.73 36.64
C PRO A 23 -13.75 -6.03 36.19
N ALA A 24 -14.28 -6.62 35.13
CA ALA A 24 -13.63 -7.75 34.46
C ALA A 24 -12.21 -7.30 34.13
N ASP A 25 -11.24 -8.06 34.60
CA ASP A 25 -9.85 -7.93 34.22
C ASP A 25 -9.82 -7.79 32.71
N SER A 26 -9.51 -6.57 32.26
CA SER A 26 -9.25 -6.30 30.86
C SER A 26 -8.07 -7.16 30.48
N VAL A 27 -8.36 -8.31 29.86
CA VAL A 27 -7.35 -9.13 29.20
C VAL A 27 -6.75 -8.18 28.18
N ALA A 28 -5.58 -7.63 28.52
CA ALA A 28 -4.83 -6.79 27.63
C ALA A 28 -4.65 -7.58 26.32
N ALA A 29 -5.25 -7.05 25.25
CA ALA A 29 -5.04 -7.58 23.91
C ALA A 29 -3.54 -7.84 23.74
N PRO A 30 -3.11 -8.97 23.18
CA PRO A 30 -1.71 -9.25 22.99
C PRO A 30 -1.13 -8.05 22.22
N ARG A 31 -0.32 -7.26 22.91
CA ARG A 31 0.50 -6.26 22.26
C ARG A 31 1.41 -7.06 21.35
N PHE A 32 1.12 -7.05 20.05
CA PHE A 32 2.11 -7.41 19.05
C PHE A 32 3.26 -6.42 19.24
N ILE A 33 4.21 -6.80 20.07
CA ILE A 33 5.51 -6.18 20.09
C ILE A 33 6.05 -6.51 18.71
N SER A 34 5.94 -5.56 17.77
CA SER A 34 6.76 -5.60 16.57
C SER A 34 8.16 -5.91 17.06
N PRO A 35 8.82 -6.97 16.60
CA PRO A 35 10.14 -7.32 17.11
C PRO A 35 10.95 -6.05 17.05
N ALA A 36 11.37 -5.57 18.24
CA ALA A 36 12.11 -4.34 18.36
C ALA A 36 13.20 -4.42 17.30
N THR A 37 13.24 -3.44 16.40
CA THR A 37 14.16 -3.42 15.29
C THR A 37 15.55 -3.15 15.86
N VAL A 38 16.15 -4.19 16.47
CA VAL A 38 17.46 -4.09 17.08
C VAL A 38 18.45 -3.82 15.96
N PRO A 39 19.17 -2.71 16.01
CA PRO A 39 20.21 -2.42 15.03
C PRO A 39 21.21 -3.57 14.96
N LEU A 40 21.61 -3.91 13.75
CA LEU A 40 22.60 -4.96 13.51
C LEU A 40 23.93 -4.31 13.12
N ARG A 41 25.02 -4.97 13.46
CA ARG A 41 26.38 -4.62 13.04
C ARG A 41 26.89 -5.68 12.09
N ALA A 42 27.52 -5.26 10.99
CA ALA A 42 28.19 -6.20 10.11
C ALA A 42 29.36 -6.86 10.82
N ALA A 43 29.44 -8.18 10.81
CA ALA A 43 30.55 -8.94 11.40
C ALA A 43 31.88 -8.78 10.63
N GLY A 44 31.77 -8.39 9.36
CA GLY A 44 32.85 -8.11 8.44
C GLY A 44 32.40 -7.17 7.35
N SER A 45 33.18 -6.99 6.28
CA SER A 45 32.73 -6.32 5.09
C SER A 45 31.61 -7.15 4.43
N ALA A 46 30.44 -6.54 4.22
CA ALA A 46 29.28 -7.22 3.65
C ALA A 46 28.79 -6.50 2.38
N SER A 47 28.54 -7.25 1.33
CA SER A 47 27.98 -6.70 0.08
C SER A 47 26.50 -6.39 0.23
N VAL A 48 26.10 -5.18 -0.16
CA VAL A 48 24.69 -4.79 -0.33
C VAL A 48 24.25 -5.13 -1.75
N ARG A 49 23.10 -5.76 -1.88
CA ARG A 49 22.56 -6.19 -3.16
C ARG A 49 21.17 -5.61 -3.39
N THR A 50 20.74 -5.54 -4.65
CA THR A 50 19.40 -5.05 -5.04
C THR A 50 18.28 -5.96 -4.56
N ALA A 51 18.55 -7.27 -4.48
CA ALA A 51 17.65 -8.34 -4.02
C ALA A 51 18.48 -9.52 -3.53
N PRO A 52 17.90 -10.54 -2.87
CA PRO A 52 18.56 -11.82 -2.65
C PRO A 52 19.18 -12.33 -3.96
N ASP A 53 20.48 -12.66 -3.92
CA ASP A 53 21.29 -13.09 -5.06
C ASP A 53 21.38 -12.10 -6.24
N GLY A 54 20.90 -10.87 -6.08
CA GLY A 54 20.93 -9.81 -7.08
C GLY A 54 22.30 -9.13 -7.23
N ALA A 55 22.35 -8.10 -8.08
CA ALA A 55 23.56 -7.31 -8.34
C ALA A 55 24.04 -6.58 -7.08
N VAL A 56 25.36 -6.49 -6.93
CA VAL A 56 25.99 -5.72 -5.85
C VAL A 56 25.83 -4.22 -6.12
N THR A 57 25.33 -3.49 -5.15
CA THR A 57 25.11 -2.04 -5.23
C THR A 57 26.01 -1.25 -4.30
N GLY A 58 26.66 -1.93 -3.35
CA GLY A 58 27.55 -1.28 -2.39
C GLY A 58 28.14 -2.25 -1.38
N THR A 59 28.86 -1.71 -0.41
CA THR A 59 29.50 -2.49 0.65
C THR A 59 29.25 -1.83 2.00
N ILE A 60 28.96 -2.63 3.00
CA ILE A 60 28.86 -2.22 4.41
C ILE A 60 30.16 -2.56 5.09
N ASN A 61 30.79 -1.59 5.74
CA ASN A 61 31.99 -1.79 6.53
C ASN A 61 31.66 -2.35 7.92
N THR A 62 32.63 -3.02 8.56
CA THR A 62 32.52 -3.67 9.88
C THR A 62 32.02 -2.76 11.01
N ALA A 63 32.23 -1.47 10.92
CA ALA A 63 31.79 -0.50 11.93
C ALA A 63 30.35 0.02 11.69
N ALA A 64 29.76 -0.24 10.53
CA ALA A 64 28.47 0.31 10.17
C ALA A 64 27.32 -0.40 10.90
N THR A 65 26.41 0.41 11.45
CA THR A 65 25.17 -0.06 12.06
C THR A 65 24.05 0.03 11.01
N VAL A 66 23.26 -1.01 10.89
CA VAL A 66 22.14 -1.10 9.96
C VAL A 66 20.86 -1.43 10.71
N ILE A 67 19.76 -0.89 10.23
CA ILE A 67 18.41 -1.16 10.76
C ILE A 67 17.77 -2.26 9.91
N PRO A 68 17.47 -3.44 10.47
CA PRO A 68 16.81 -4.49 9.73
C PRO A 68 15.34 -4.09 9.45
N LEU A 69 14.92 -4.18 8.19
CA LEU A 69 13.56 -3.89 7.74
C LEU A 69 12.74 -5.17 7.49
N ALA A 70 13.39 -6.21 6.98
CA ALA A 70 12.76 -7.49 6.69
C ALA A 70 13.80 -8.62 6.68
N ARG A 71 13.35 -9.88 6.85
CA ARG A 71 14.19 -11.08 6.76
C ARG A 71 13.54 -12.08 5.83
N GLU A 72 14.33 -12.65 4.93
CA GLU A 72 13.87 -13.68 4.01
C GLU A 72 15.03 -14.63 3.66
N ARG A 73 14.84 -15.93 3.89
CA ARG A 73 15.76 -17.02 3.47
C ARG A 73 17.25 -16.75 3.74
N GLY A 74 17.56 -16.23 4.93
CA GLY A 74 18.94 -15.90 5.32
C GLY A 74 19.42 -14.52 4.86
N TRP A 75 18.61 -13.77 4.11
CA TRP A 75 18.85 -12.39 3.74
C TRP A 75 18.17 -11.42 4.70
N VAL A 76 18.78 -10.26 4.89
CA VAL A 76 18.21 -9.18 5.69
C VAL A 76 18.14 -7.93 4.82
N ARG A 77 16.94 -7.40 4.60
CA ARG A 77 16.77 -6.08 4.00
C ARG A 77 17.10 -5.05 5.07
N VAL A 78 17.98 -4.11 4.77
CA VAL A 78 18.48 -3.14 5.74
C VAL A 78 18.29 -1.71 5.27
N ARG A 79 18.18 -0.80 6.25
CA ARG A 79 18.34 0.65 6.08
C ARG A 79 19.62 1.07 6.75
N MET A 80 20.36 1.97 6.12
CA MET A 80 21.57 2.56 6.67
C MET A 80 21.42 4.09 6.63
N GLU A 81 21.82 4.74 7.69
CA GLU A 81 21.87 6.20 7.79
C GLU A 81 23.33 6.64 7.94
N GLY A 82 23.74 7.66 7.21
CA GLY A 82 25.09 8.17 7.23
C GLY A 82 25.19 9.52 6.53
N TRP A 83 26.37 10.11 6.64
CA TRP A 83 26.71 11.37 6.00
C TRP A 83 27.61 11.09 4.80
N VAL A 84 27.28 11.69 3.66
CA VAL A 84 28.07 11.68 2.43
C VAL A 84 28.37 13.13 2.06
N ARG A 85 29.55 13.39 1.55
CA ARG A 85 29.88 14.75 1.07
C ARG A 85 29.02 15.08 -0.14
N GLU A 86 28.44 16.27 -0.18
CA GLU A 86 27.58 16.70 -1.29
C GLU A 86 28.32 16.64 -2.63
N SER A 87 29.65 16.94 -2.64
CA SER A 87 30.50 16.84 -3.83
C SER A 87 30.69 15.43 -4.38
N GLU A 88 30.35 14.41 -3.60
CA GLU A 88 30.41 12.99 -4.00
C GLU A 88 29.07 12.50 -4.52
N LEU A 89 28.05 13.35 -4.47
CA LEU A 89 26.70 13.04 -4.93
C LEU A 89 26.44 13.74 -6.28
N LEU A 90 26.04 12.97 -7.25
CA LEU A 90 25.49 13.50 -8.50
C LEU A 90 23.96 13.52 -8.39
N PRO A 91 23.31 14.60 -8.86
CA PRO A 91 21.88 14.58 -9.02
C PRO A 91 21.50 13.38 -9.88
N VAL A 92 20.74 12.44 -9.34
CA VAL A 92 20.13 11.41 -10.17
C VAL A 92 19.20 12.15 -11.11
N ASP A 93 19.46 12.01 -12.40
CA ASP A 93 18.58 12.56 -13.42
C ASP A 93 17.15 12.17 -13.03
N SER A 94 16.24 13.13 -12.97
CA SER A 94 14.88 12.94 -12.43
C SER A 94 14.09 11.86 -13.19
N THR A 95 14.64 11.38 -14.30
CA THR A 95 14.18 10.19 -15.04
C THR A 95 14.54 8.87 -14.35
N LEU A 96 15.52 8.86 -13.44
CA LEU A 96 15.92 7.71 -12.59
C LEU A 96 15.39 7.87 -11.16
N ARG A 97 14.19 8.39 -10.98
CA ARG A 97 13.53 8.35 -9.67
C ARG A 97 13.51 6.90 -9.21
N VAL A 98 13.95 6.68 -7.97
CA VAL A 98 13.76 5.40 -7.27
C VAL A 98 12.39 4.90 -7.64
N ALA A 99 12.35 3.82 -8.42
CA ALA A 99 11.10 3.33 -8.97
C ALA A 99 10.19 3.00 -7.79
N LEU A 100 9.17 3.84 -7.55
CA LEU A 100 8.16 3.56 -6.54
C LEU A 100 7.59 2.19 -6.86
N SER A 101 7.50 1.34 -5.87
CA SER A 101 6.85 0.04 -5.97
C SER A 101 5.36 0.19 -5.67
N ALA A 102 4.54 -0.75 -6.09
CA ALA A 102 3.13 -0.79 -5.70
C ALA A 102 2.97 -0.98 -4.18
N ALA A 103 3.96 -1.60 -3.52
CA ALA A 103 4.01 -1.71 -2.07
C ALA A 103 4.24 -0.34 -1.41
N ASP A 104 5.11 0.51 -1.98
CA ASP A 104 5.35 1.85 -1.47
C ASP A 104 4.10 2.73 -1.58
N LEU A 105 3.35 2.62 -2.70
CA LEU A 105 2.09 3.35 -2.87
C LEU A 105 1.08 2.99 -1.78
N ARG A 106 1.00 1.70 -1.43
CA ARG A 106 0.09 1.22 -0.38
C ARG A 106 0.57 1.54 1.02
N ALA A 107 1.88 1.61 1.24
CA ALA A 107 2.46 1.93 2.55
C ALA A 107 2.17 3.39 2.94
N ASP A 108 2.31 4.31 1.99
CA ASP A 108 2.04 5.74 2.20
C ASP A 108 1.23 6.31 1.03
N PRO A 109 -0.11 6.14 1.06
CA PRO A 109 -1.00 6.59 -0.02
C PRO A 109 -0.96 8.10 -0.24
N GLU A 110 -0.92 8.89 0.83
CA GLU A 110 -0.95 10.35 0.74
C GLU A 110 0.36 10.90 0.19
N ALA A 111 1.50 10.44 0.69
CA ALA A 111 2.80 10.85 0.16
C ALA A 111 3.04 10.37 -1.29
N SER A 112 2.32 9.35 -1.73
CA SER A 112 2.41 8.80 -3.09
C SER A 112 1.54 9.53 -4.10
N LYS A 113 0.47 10.18 -3.66
CA LYS A 113 -0.51 10.87 -4.50
C LYS A 113 0.15 11.92 -5.40
N GLY A 114 -0.23 11.93 -6.66
CA GLY A 114 0.30 12.84 -7.67
C GLY A 114 1.70 12.52 -8.19
N LYS A 115 2.42 11.54 -7.61
CA LYS A 115 3.73 11.14 -8.11
C LYS A 115 3.62 10.44 -9.46
N LEU A 116 4.61 10.67 -10.32
CA LEU A 116 4.72 10.01 -11.62
C LEU A 116 5.47 8.70 -11.46
N VAL A 117 4.97 7.65 -12.08
CA VAL A 117 5.61 6.34 -12.16
C VAL A 117 5.75 5.91 -13.61
N ARG A 118 6.82 5.16 -13.91
CA ARG A 118 7.01 4.50 -15.19
C ARG A 118 7.22 3.01 -14.93
N TRP A 119 6.24 2.21 -15.29
CA TRP A 119 6.22 0.79 -14.99
C TRP A 119 6.00 -0.08 -16.23
N LYS A 120 6.50 -1.30 -16.16
CA LYS A 120 6.03 -2.39 -17.00
C LYS A 120 5.00 -3.16 -16.22
N VAL A 121 3.81 -3.35 -16.78
CA VAL A 121 2.68 -4.01 -16.15
C VAL A 121 2.05 -5.01 -17.11
N GLU A 122 1.47 -6.06 -16.58
CA GLU A 122 0.73 -7.05 -17.36
C GLU A 122 -0.76 -6.69 -17.35
N VAL A 123 -1.32 -6.46 -18.51
CA VAL A 123 -2.74 -6.13 -18.69
C VAL A 123 -3.56 -7.41 -18.56
N LEU A 124 -4.56 -7.41 -17.68
CA LEU A 124 -5.47 -8.53 -17.50
C LEU A 124 -6.77 -8.33 -18.27
N SER A 125 -7.38 -7.15 -18.17
CA SER A 125 -8.62 -6.83 -18.89
C SER A 125 -8.89 -5.33 -18.93
N LEU A 126 -9.65 -4.90 -19.94
CA LEU A 126 -10.26 -3.57 -19.99
C LEU A 126 -11.64 -3.63 -19.37
N GLN A 127 -11.91 -2.75 -18.43
CA GLN A 127 -13.18 -2.70 -17.68
C GLN A 127 -13.73 -1.27 -17.62
N ARG A 128 -14.96 -1.16 -17.12
CA ARG A 128 -15.59 0.12 -16.75
C ARG A 128 -15.92 0.12 -15.28
N ALA A 129 -15.67 1.23 -14.61
CA ALA A 129 -15.94 1.38 -13.20
C ALA A 129 -17.45 1.32 -12.91
N ASP A 130 -17.79 0.54 -11.91
CA ASP A 130 -19.13 0.44 -11.34
C ASP A 130 -19.22 1.26 -10.04
N ALA A 131 -20.40 1.28 -9.42
CA ALA A 131 -20.65 2.00 -8.17
C ALA A 131 -19.82 1.51 -6.97
N LEU A 132 -19.20 0.33 -7.06
CA LEU A 132 -18.38 -0.23 -5.99
C LEU A 132 -16.95 0.34 -5.99
N ARG A 133 -16.52 0.92 -7.10
CA ARG A 133 -15.19 1.53 -7.24
C ARG A 133 -15.25 3.03 -7.03
N ARG A 134 -15.36 3.44 -5.76
CA ARG A 134 -15.66 4.82 -5.35
C ARG A 134 -14.64 5.85 -5.80
N ASP A 135 -13.39 5.44 -6.01
CA ASP A 135 -12.29 6.33 -6.40
C ASP A 135 -12.10 6.43 -7.93
N LEU A 136 -12.98 5.78 -8.70
CA LEU A 136 -13.14 5.94 -10.13
C LEU A 136 -14.52 6.55 -10.41
N ALA A 137 -14.64 7.37 -11.45
CA ALA A 137 -15.94 7.87 -11.86
C ALA A 137 -16.80 6.72 -12.44
N GLN A 138 -18.11 6.77 -12.23
CA GLN A 138 -18.99 5.74 -12.76
C GLN A 138 -18.87 5.64 -14.29
N GLY A 139 -18.64 4.44 -14.81
CA GLY A 139 -18.42 4.20 -16.23
C GLY A 139 -17.01 4.58 -16.73
N GLU A 140 -16.13 5.10 -15.88
CA GLU A 140 -14.75 5.42 -16.24
C GLU A 140 -14.02 4.16 -16.74
N PRO A 141 -13.42 4.19 -17.94
CA PRO A 141 -12.68 3.06 -18.45
C PRO A 141 -11.35 2.90 -17.71
N TYR A 142 -11.00 1.67 -17.37
CA TYR A 142 -9.71 1.36 -16.75
C TYR A 142 -9.19 -0.01 -17.18
N LEU A 143 -7.88 -0.17 -17.19
CA LEU A 143 -7.26 -1.48 -17.29
C LEU A 143 -7.08 -2.07 -15.89
N LEU A 144 -7.55 -3.30 -15.72
CA LEU A 144 -7.12 -4.15 -14.64
C LEU A 144 -5.76 -4.71 -15.02
N ALA A 145 -4.75 -4.49 -14.21
CA ALA A 145 -3.40 -4.91 -14.49
C ALA A 145 -2.72 -5.52 -13.27
N ARG A 146 -1.63 -6.23 -13.51
CA ARG A 146 -0.74 -6.79 -12.50
C ARG A 146 0.65 -6.20 -12.67
N GLY A 147 1.27 -5.73 -11.60
CA GLY A 147 2.61 -5.13 -11.68
C GLY A 147 2.94 -4.23 -10.50
N PRO A 148 4.05 -3.47 -10.59
CA PRO A 148 5.04 -3.52 -11.68
C PRO A 148 5.71 -4.90 -11.82
N VAL A 149 6.35 -5.15 -12.96
CA VAL A 149 7.05 -6.41 -13.19
C VAL A 149 8.01 -6.71 -12.05
N GLY A 150 7.90 -7.93 -11.48
CA GLY A 150 8.58 -8.34 -10.25
C GLY A 150 7.72 -8.22 -8.99
N GLU A 151 6.54 -7.56 -9.06
CA GLU A 151 5.54 -7.52 -8.01
C GLU A 151 4.21 -8.11 -8.53
N ASN A 152 3.53 -8.89 -7.69
CA ASN A 152 2.21 -9.44 -8.04
C ASN A 152 1.07 -8.55 -7.50
N ALA A 153 1.24 -7.24 -7.60
CA ALA A 153 0.23 -6.30 -7.12
C ALA A 153 -0.85 -6.06 -8.18
N MET A 154 -2.10 -6.06 -7.77
CA MET A 154 -3.21 -5.62 -8.62
C MET A 154 -3.20 -4.10 -8.71
N LEU A 155 -3.51 -3.57 -9.89
CA LEU A 155 -3.55 -2.15 -10.21
C LEU A 155 -4.82 -1.82 -11.01
N TYR A 156 -5.41 -0.68 -10.72
CA TYR A 156 -6.42 -0.05 -11.57
C TYR A 156 -5.77 1.11 -12.32
N LEU A 157 -5.74 1.02 -13.62
CA LEU A 157 -5.11 2.00 -14.49
C LEU A 157 -6.20 2.77 -15.23
N ALA A 158 -6.58 3.93 -14.71
CA ALA A 158 -7.59 4.79 -15.30
C ALA A 158 -7.12 5.32 -16.66
N LEU A 159 -7.98 5.20 -17.66
CA LEU A 159 -7.66 5.53 -19.04
C LEU A 159 -8.28 6.87 -19.45
N PRO A 160 -7.51 7.82 -19.96
CA PRO A 160 -8.07 8.96 -20.65
C PRO A 160 -8.76 8.50 -21.93
N ALA A 161 -9.76 9.24 -22.37
CA ALA A 161 -10.57 8.89 -23.55
C ALA A 161 -9.72 8.61 -24.80
N ALA A 162 -8.62 9.33 -24.97
CA ALA A 162 -7.70 9.17 -26.11
C ALA A 162 -7.06 7.80 -26.20
N LEU A 163 -6.79 7.13 -25.05
CA LEU A 163 -6.10 5.84 -25.00
C LEU A 163 -7.04 4.63 -24.98
N VAL A 164 -8.35 4.84 -24.95
CA VAL A 164 -9.32 3.74 -24.85
C VAL A 164 -9.26 2.80 -26.06
N ASN A 165 -9.08 3.34 -27.26
CA ASN A 165 -9.03 2.54 -28.48
C ASN A 165 -7.72 1.70 -28.53
N ASP A 166 -6.61 2.29 -28.15
CA ASP A 166 -5.32 1.58 -28.05
C ASP A 166 -5.40 0.47 -27.01
N ALA A 167 -6.00 0.76 -25.87
CA ALA A 167 -6.21 -0.21 -24.79
C ALA A 167 -7.10 -1.40 -25.22
N ARG A 168 -8.09 -1.20 -26.11
CA ARG A 168 -8.92 -2.28 -26.67
C ARG A 168 -8.15 -3.22 -27.56
N ALA A 169 -7.12 -2.75 -28.21
CA ALA A 169 -6.28 -3.56 -29.10
C ALA A 169 -5.28 -4.45 -28.33
N ILE A 170 -5.11 -4.22 -27.01
CA ILE A 170 -4.20 -4.98 -26.19
C ILE A 170 -4.84 -6.30 -25.77
N SER A 171 -4.19 -7.41 -26.15
CA SER A 171 -4.61 -8.74 -25.71
C SER A 171 -4.36 -8.93 -24.20
N PRO A 172 -5.22 -9.69 -23.49
CA PRO A 172 -4.93 -10.08 -22.11
C PRO A 172 -3.56 -10.71 -21.95
N LEU A 173 -2.93 -10.51 -20.78
CA LEU A 173 -1.61 -10.98 -20.41
C LEU A 173 -0.46 -10.34 -21.21
N THR A 174 -0.72 -9.28 -21.96
CA THR A 174 0.32 -8.50 -22.64
C THR A 174 1.02 -7.60 -21.63
N ILE A 175 2.35 -7.60 -21.67
CA ILE A 175 3.17 -6.65 -20.91
C ILE A 175 3.22 -5.34 -21.69
N VAL A 176 2.87 -4.24 -21.02
CA VAL A 176 2.91 -2.89 -21.56
C VAL A 176 3.78 -2.01 -20.69
N GLN A 177 4.38 -1.00 -21.28
CA GLN A 177 5.04 0.07 -20.54
C GLN A 177 4.08 1.24 -20.39
N ILE A 178 3.90 1.70 -19.16
CA ILE A 178 3.07 2.85 -18.83
C ILE A 178 3.88 3.96 -18.18
N THR A 179 3.49 5.20 -18.46
CA THR A 179 3.77 6.34 -17.60
C THR A 179 2.44 6.79 -17.01
N ALA A 180 2.37 6.89 -15.70
CA ALA A 180 1.10 7.18 -15.03
C ALA A 180 1.33 7.99 -13.76
N ARG A 181 0.31 8.75 -13.38
CA ARG A 181 0.29 9.52 -12.13
C ARG A 181 -0.53 8.80 -11.08
N VAL A 182 -0.03 8.73 -9.87
CA VAL A 182 -0.74 8.08 -8.77
C VAL A 182 -1.96 8.92 -8.38
N ARG A 183 -3.17 8.36 -8.56
CA ARG A 183 -4.41 8.96 -8.07
C ARG A 183 -4.59 8.66 -6.58
N THR A 184 -4.44 7.38 -6.21
CA THR A 184 -4.42 6.93 -4.83
C THR A 184 -3.60 5.65 -4.68
N GLY A 185 -2.88 5.52 -3.58
CA GLY A 185 -2.14 4.30 -3.25
C GLY A 185 -3.04 3.19 -2.69
N ARG A 186 -4.26 3.54 -2.24
CA ARG A 186 -5.27 2.59 -1.72
C ARG A 186 -6.66 3.08 -2.10
N SER A 187 -7.36 2.31 -2.91
CA SER A 187 -8.76 2.59 -3.24
C SER A 187 -9.72 1.94 -2.24
N ALA A 188 -10.88 2.54 -2.03
CA ALA A 188 -11.97 1.95 -1.27
C ALA A 188 -12.89 1.13 -2.19
N PRO A 189 -13.32 -0.06 -1.81
CA PRO A 189 -12.98 -0.86 -0.63
C PRO A 189 -11.82 -1.85 -0.85
N THR A 190 -11.24 -1.90 -2.07
CA THR A 190 -10.35 -2.98 -2.52
C THR A 190 -8.90 -2.84 -2.11
N ASN A 191 -8.47 -1.67 -1.59
CA ASN A 191 -7.08 -1.34 -1.27
C ASN A 191 -6.09 -1.48 -2.46
N VAL A 192 -6.62 -1.46 -3.69
CA VAL A 192 -5.84 -1.53 -4.93
C VAL A 192 -5.39 -0.12 -5.32
N PRO A 193 -4.13 0.12 -5.67
CA PRO A 193 -3.68 1.42 -6.18
C PRO A 193 -4.40 1.79 -7.47
N ILE A 194 -4.77 3.07 -7.62
CA ILE A 194 -5.31 3.64 -8.85
C ILE A 194 -4.29 4.61 -9.43
N LEU A 195 -4.02 4.46 -10.71
CA LEU A 195 -3.08 5.27 -11.48
C LEU A 195 -3.77 5.87 -12.69
N ASP A 196 -3.56 7.15 -12.95
CA ASP A 196 -4.00 7.83 -14.16
C ASP A 196 -2.95 7.66 -15.25
N ILE A 197 -3.26 6.94 -16.31
CA ILE A 197 -2.33 6.72 -17.42
C ILE A 197 -2.14 8.01 -18.22
N GLU A 198 -0.88 8.42 -18.42
CA GLU A 198 -0.50 9.50 -19.32
C GLU A 198 -0.03 8.94 -20.67
N THR A 199 0.75 7.84 -20.65
CA THR A 199 1.20 7.16 -21.86
C THR A 199 1.14 5.65 -21.71
N LEU A 200 0.89 4.96 -22.82
CA LEU A 200 0.78 3.52 -22.91
C LEU A 200 1.51 3.05 -24.17
N SER A 201 2.42 2.10 -24.07
CA SER A 201 3.13 1.52 -25.20
C SER A 201 3.38 0.03 -25.00
N ILE A 202 3.34 -0.73 -26.09
CA ILE A 202 3.79 -2.12 -26.12
C ILE A 202 5.29 -2.07 -26.37
N PRO A 203 6.12 -2.74 -25.53
CA PRO A 203 7.58 -2.73 -25.69
C PRO A 203 8.05 -3.50 -26.91
#